data_aa63d8911182e3a32dde67ddf3fc46bc
#
_entry.id   aa63d8911182e3a32dde67ddf3fc46bc
#
_cell.length_a   1.000
_cell.length_b   1.000
_cell.length_c   1.000
_cell.angle_alpha   90.00
_cell.angle_beta   90.00
_cell.angle_gamma   90.00
#
_symmetry.space_group_name_H-M   'P 1'
#
loop_
_entity.id
_entity.type
_entity.pdbx_description
1 polymer ?
#
loop_
_entity_poly.entity_id
_entity_poly.type
_entity_poly.pdbx_seq_one_letter_code
_entity_poly.pdbx_strand_id
1 'polypeptide(L)'
;APPVAPTTALDSSTPADASAPHKTQIMAQSGSETQVLPQAGDAFTRALAFSDEPDVASNGTGPKKQRSKKPLIIVLVIVLVLAAIGGTAGWWWFAGPGSYWSVPKPDDVTCDANASTECSLAGADWATYESTLKALGIPYKTHKEYSDDVAEGKIISSSVNKTKAVVNSRISKRANQELTVVVSKGVRMATIPKDILDANSANGKDPLNALKKAGFDNVKHDE
;
A
#
# COMPACT_ATOMS: atom_id res chain seq x y z
N ALA A 1 30.59 -40.62 -35.65
CA ALA A 1 29.55 -41.29 -34.94
C ALA A 1 29.41 -40.65 -33.53
N PRO A 2 28.29 -40.04 -33.20
CA PRO A 2 28.05 -39.55 -31.83
C PRO A 2 27.46 -40.69 -30.95
N PRO A 3 27.74 -40.71 -29.66
CA PRO A 3 27.20 -41.73 -28.76
C PRO A 3 25.76 -41.38 -28.35
N VAL A 4 24.96 -42.46 -28.34
CA VAL A 4 23.54 -42.48 -27.99
C VAL A 4 23.35 -42.42 -26.50
N ALA A 5 22.44 -41.55 -26.01
CA ALA A 5 22.02 -41.49 -24.63
C ALA A 5 21.08 -42.65 -24.27
N PRO A 6 21.15 -43.22 -23.08
CA PRO A 6 20.17 -44.19 -22.62
C PRO A 6 18.88 -43.55 -22.10
N THR A 7 17.79 -44.00 -22.71
CA THR A 7 16.42 -43.76 -22.25
C THR A 7 16.15 -44.60 -21.00
N THR A 8 15.86 -43.97 -19.88
CA THR A 8 15.37 -44.69 -18.72
C THR A 8 13.84 -44.57 -18.67
N ALA A 9 13.21 -45.74 -18.67
CA ALA A 9 11.78 -45.93 -18.71
C ALA A 9 11.09 -45.50 -17.43
N LEU A 10 9.86 -45.01 -17.64
CA LEU A 10 8.83 -44.81 -16.62
C LEU A 10 8.58 -46.13 -15.84
N ASP A 11 8.51 -46.01 -14.56
CA ASP A 11 7.79 -46.96 -13.74
C ASP A 11 6.57 -46.27 -13.15
N SER A 12 5.41 -46.77 -13.58
CA SER A 12 4.09 -46.42 -13.08
C SER A 12 3.79 -47.32 -11.93
N SER A 13 3.66 -46.78 -10.75
CA SER A 13 2.95 -47.49 -9.68
C SER A 13 2.13 -46.51 -8.86
N THR A 14 0.85 -46.44 -9.23
CA THR A 14 -0.22 -46.08 -8.31
C THR A 14 -0.43 -47.22 -7.33
N PRO A 15 -0.71 -46.92 -6.07
CA PRO A 15 -1.90 -47.49 -5.48
C PRO A 15 -2.81 -46.42 -4.89
N ALA A 16 -4.06 -46.67 -5.18
CA ALA A 16 -5.22 -46.04 -4.58
C ALA A 16 -5.32 -46.40 -3.10
N ASP A 17 -6.19 -45.62 -2.50
CA ASP A 17 -7.00 -45.95 -1.33
C ASP A 17 -6.47 -45.46 0.02
N ALA A 18 -7.17 -44.48 0.53
CA ALA A 18 -7.85 -44.48 1.83
C ALA A 18 -8.47 -43.14 2.11
N SER A 19 -9.73 -43.04 1.82
CA SER A 19 -10.65 -42.04 2.38
C SER A 19 -10.62 -42.09 3.92
N ALA A 20 -10.26 -40.99 4.54
CA ALA A 20 -10.63 -40.71 5.92
C ALA A 20 -11.28 -39.33 5.97
N PRO A 21 -12.55 -39.23 6.38
CA PRO A 21 -13.19 -37.95 6.57
C PRO A 21 -12.62 -37.28 7.83
N HIS A 22 -12.00 -36.16 7.67
CA HIS A 22 -11.70 -35.29 8.79
C HIS A 22 -13.01 -34.83 9.42
N LYS A 23 -13.34 -35.45 10.52
CA LYS A 23 -14.38 -34.99 11.44
C LYS A 23 -14.06 -33.58 11.88
N THR A 24 -14.83 -32.65 11.38
CA THR A 24 -14.98 -31.32 11.98
C THR A 24 -15.58 -31.55 13.35
N GLN A 25 -14.79 -31.45 14.39
CA GLN A 25 -15.30 -31.39 15.76
C GLN A 25 -15.95 -30.00 15.93
N ILE A 26 -17.26 -30.02 15.80
CA ILE A 26 -18.10 -28.95 16.32
C ILE A 26 -18.01 -29.08 17.84
N MET A 27 -17.25 -28.25 18.50
CA MET A 27 -17.37 -28.06 19.94
C MET A 27 -18.73 -27.43 20.19
N ALA A 28 -19.67 -28.32 20.64
CA ALA A 28 -20.89 -27.86 21.25
C ALA A 28 -20.52 -27.17 22.56
N GLN A 29 -20.49 -25.89 22.56
CA GLN A 29 -20.42 -25.09 23.77
C GLN A 29 -21.84 -24.96 24.33
N SER A 30 -22.17 -25.88 25.20
CA SER A 30 -23.34 -25.78 26.07
C SER A 30 -23.11 -24.66 27.07
N GLY A 31 -24.08 -23.81 27.23
CA GLY A 31 -24.11 -22.85 28.32
C GLY A 31 -24.41 -21.45 27.86
N SER A 32 -25.61 -21.26 27.28
CA SER A 32 -26.22 -19.95 27.19
C SER A 32 -26.75 -19.54 28.55
N GLU A 33 -25.94 -18.92 29.36
CA GLU A 33 -26.49 -17.93 30.27
C GLU A 33 -26.43 -16.60 29.57
N THR A 34 -27.58 -16.23 29.04
CA THR A 34 -27.85 -14.86 28.61
C THR A 34 -27.84 -14.01 29.87
N GLN A 35 -26.67 -13.51 30.21
CA GLN A 35 -26.61 -12.41 31.18
C GLN A 35 -27.24 -11.20 30.46
N VAL A 36 -28.50 -10.96 30.86
CA VAL A 36 -29.16 -9.69 30.56
C VAL A 36 -28.26 -8.60 31.12
N LEU A 37 -27.54 -7.93 30.27
CA LEU A 37 -26.87 -6.68 30.63
C LEU A 37 -27.96 -5.76 31.19
N PRO A 38 -27.83 -5.26 32.40
CA PRO A 38 -28.74 -4.24 32.90
C PRO A 38 -28.62 -3.06 31.94
N GLN A 39 -29.75 -2.72 31.38
CA GLN A 39 -29.94 -1.63 30.44
C GLN A 39 -29.38 -0.34 31.09
N ALA A 40 -28.20 0.08 30.63
CA ALA A 40 -27.51 1.26 31.14
C ALA A 40 -28.19 2.58 30.70
N GLY A 41 -29.47 2.50 30.34
CA GLY A 41 -30.26 3.64 29.92
C GLY A 41 -30.79 4.53 31.06
N ASP A 42 -31.05 3.96 32.24
CA ASP A 42 -31.71 4.73 33.30
C ASP A 42 -30.76 5.48 34.23
N ALA A 43 -29.47 5.11 34.27
CA ALA A 43 -28.51 5.80 35.12
C ALA A 43 -28.01 7.13 34.52
N PHE A 44 -28.01 7.25 33.20
CA PHE A 44 -27.58 8.48 32.53
C PHE A 44 -28.65 9.57 32.53
N THR A 45 -29.93 9.16 32.42
CA THR A 45 -31.03 10.11 32.37
C THR A 45 -31.32 10.75 33.76
N ARG A 46 -30.98 10.03 34.83
CA ARG A 46 -31.11 10.59 36.19
C ARG A 46 -30.02 11.59 36.59
N ALA A 47 -28.88 11.58 35.89
CA ALA A 47 -27.81 12.53 36.16
C ALA A 47 -28.04 13.92 35.58
N LEU A 48 -29.00 14.07 34.69
CA LEU A 48 -29.32 15.33 34.01
C LEU A 48 -30.66 15.95 34.46
N ALA A 49 -31.37 15.33 35.38
CA ALA A 49 -32.52 15.97 36.04
C ALA A 49 -32.02 16.99 37.04
N PHE A 50 -31.73 18.18 36.57
CA PHE A 50 -31.66 19.36 37.41
C PHE A 50 -33.05 19.59 37.96
N SER A 51 -33.28 19.21 39.18
CA SER A 51 -34.47 19.66 39.93
C SER A 51 -34.30 21.14 40.22
N ASP A 52 -35.02 21.94 39.45
CA ASP A 52 -35.36 23.31 39.81
C ASP A 52 -36.29 23.21 40.99
N GLU A 53 -35.76 23.41 42.18
CA GLU A 53 -36.57 23.54 43.40
C GLU A 53 -36.46 24.99 43.86
N PRO A 54 -37.63 25.69 43.99
CA PRO A 54 -37.62 27.10 44.35
C PRO A 54 -37.15 27.30 45.79
N ASP A 55 -36.26 28.24 45.97
CA ASP A 55 -35.73 28.72 47.23
C ASP A 55 -36.86 29.14 48.19
N VAL A 56 -37.08 28.33 49.18
CA VAL A 56 -37.78 28.79 50.41
C VAL A 56 -36.70 29.28 51.37
N ALA A 57 -36.70 30.58 51.62
CA ALA A 57 -35.82 31.23 52.54
C ALA A 57 -36.03 30.63 53.97
N SER A 58 -35.01 29.95 54.48
CA SER A 58 -34.90 29.59 55.91
C SER A 58 -33.61 30.15 56.48
N ASN A 59 -33.72 31.21 57.26
CA ASN A 59 -32.67 31.71 58.11
C ASN A 59 -32.29 30.63 59.15
N GLY A 60 -31.15 29.98 58.89
CA GLY A 60 -30.56 29.03 59.84
C GLY A 60 -29.05 29.09 59.77
N THR A 61 -28.41 29.60 60.82
CA THR A 61 -26.97 29.58 61.08
C THR A 61 -26.51 28.13 61.21
N GLY A 62 -26.22 27.45 60.03
CA GLY A 62 -25.71 26.11 60.02
C GLY A 62 -24.21 26.09 59.63
N PRO A 63 -23.42 25.11 60.12
CA PRO A 63 -21.98 25.03 59.85
C PRO A 63 -21.67 24.98 58.37
N LYS A 64 -20.69 25.76 57.95
CA LYS A 64 -20.21 25.85 56.55
C LYS A 64 -19.93 24.43 55.99
N LYS A 65 -20.83 23.92 55.17
CA LYS A 65 -20.72 22.64 54.49
C LYS A 65 -19.49 22.71 53.57
N GLN A 66 -18.40 22.07 53.96
CA GLN A 66 -17.21 21.94 53.10
C GLN A 66 -17.66 21.28 51.82
N ARG A 67 -17.69 22.04 50.74
CA ARG A 67 -17.98 21.51 49.41
C ARG A 67 -16.95 20.42 49.13
N SER A 68 -17.41 19.18 49.10
CA SER A 68 -16.60 18.03 48.76
C SER A 68 -15.97 18.25 47.39
N LYS A 69 -14.64 18.24 47.31
CA LYS A 69 -13.89 18.38 46.03
C LYS A 69 -13.99 17.11 45.15
N LYS A 70 -14.70 16.09 45.64
CA LYS A 70 -14.88 14.81 44.91
C LYS A 70 -15.51 14.93 43.53
N PRO A 71 -16.61 15.71 43.28
CA PRO A 71 -17.16 15.84 41.95
C PRO A 71 -16.20 16.54 40.97
N LEU A 72 -15.41 17.50 41.45
CA LEU A 72 -14.45 18.21 40.64
C LEU A 72 -13.30 17.30 40.16
N ILE A 73 -12.85 16.38 41.03
CA ILE A 73 -11.84 15.38 40.69
C ILE A 73 -12.39 14.40 39.66
N ILE A 74 -13.64 13.96 39.77
CA ILE A 74 -14.27 13.06 38.79
C ILE A 74 -14.36 13.75 37.42
N VAL A 75 -14.80 14.99 37.37
CA VAL A 75 -14.84 15.76 36.08
C VAL A 75 -13.46 15.92 35.50
N LEU A 76 -12.45 16.22 36.30
CA LEU A 76 -11.06 16.34 35.82
C LEU A 76 -10.52 15.03 35.26
N VAL A 77 -10.81 13.90 35.90
CA VAL A 77 -10.41 12.58 35.42
C VAL A 77 -11.09 12.27 34.06
N ILE A 78 -12.39 12.55 33.93
CA ILE A 78 -13.13 12.36 32.71
C ILE A 78 -12.52 13.21 31.58
N VAL A 79 -12.21 14.48 31.82
CA VAL A 79 -11.58 15.38 30.84
C VAL A 79 -10.20 14.86 30.44
N LEU A 80 -9.39 14.38 31.37
CA LEU A 80 -8.08 13.79 31.09
C LEU A 80 -8.20 12.53 30.21
N VAL A 81 -9.16 11.66 30.49
CA VAL A 81 -9.40 10.45 29.71
C VAL A 81 -9.85 10.81 28.29
N LEU A 82 -10.76 11.76 28.14
CA LEU A 82 -11.21 12.24 26.84
C LEU A 82 -10.09 12.92 26.06
N ALA A 83 -9.23 13.70 26.74
CA ALA A 83 -8.06 14.32 26.13
C ALA A 83 -7.02 13.26 25.67
N ALA A 84 -6.81 12.20 26.45
CA ALA A 84 -5.93 11.11 26.09
C ALA A 84 -6.44 10.36 24.87
N ILE A 85 -7.73 9.99 24.83
CA ILE A 85 -8.36 9.30 23.71
C ILE A 85 -8.37 10.21 22.47
N GLY A 86 -8.80 11.46 22.60
CA GLY A 86 -8.84 12.43 21.51
C GLY A 86 -7.45 12.79 21.00
N GLY A 87 -6.47 12.93 21.90
CA GLY A 87 -5.09 13.20 21.56
C GLY A 87 -4.42 12.07 20.81
N THR A 88 -4.61 10.83 21.23
CA THR A 88 -4.05 9.65 20.53
C THR A 88 -4.71 9.43 19.17
N ALA A 89 -6.03 9.53 19.06
CA ALA A 89 -6.76 9.42 17.80
C ALA A 89 -6.39 10.57 16.84
N GLY A 90 -6.31 11.79 17.37
CA GLY A 90 -5.89 12.95 16.60
C GLY A 90 -4.45 12.81 16.10
N TRP A 91 -3.51 12.42 16.94
CA TRP A 91 -2.13 12.20 16.53
C TRP A 91 -2.03 11.11 15.47
N TRP A 92 -2.72 9.97 15.64
CA TRP A 92 -2.73 8.88 14.66
C TRP A 92 -3.21 9.34 13.29
N TRP A 93 -4.27 10.18 13.27
CA TRP A 93 -4.87 10.69 12.03
C TRP A 93 -4.06 11.83 11.40
N PHE A 94 -3.46 12.72 12.20
CA PHE A 94 -2.78 13.91 11.70
C PHE A 94 -1.28 13.71 11.42
N ALA A 95 -0.58 12.96 12.23
CA ALA A 95 0.86 12.77 12.15
C ALA A 95 1.29 11.31 12.16
N GLY A 96 0.40 10.40 12.55
CA GLY A 96 0.66 8.97 12.65
C GLY A 96 0.46 8.20 11.33
N PRO A 97 0.49 6.86 11.40
CA PRO A 97 0.37 5.97 10.24
C PRO A 97 -0.91 6.16 9.43
N GLY A 98 -1.97 6.73 10.01
CA GLY A 98 -3.22 7.03 9.32
C GLY A 98 -3.11 8.13 8.27
N SER A 99 -2.08 9.01 8.34
CA SER A 99 -1.91 10.17 7.47
C SER A 99 -1.17 9.91 6.16
N TYR A 100 -0.56 8.75 5.99
CA TYR A 100 0.23 8.40 4.80
C TYR A 100 0.06 6.93 4.41
N TRP A 101 0.42 6.60 3.17
CA TRP A 101 0.72 5.24 2.74
C TRP A 101 2.24 5.04 2.78
N SER A 102 2.66 3.82 3.07
CA SER A 102 4.06 3.42 2.92
C SER A 102 4.21 2.69 1.60
N VAL A 103 5.25 3.00 0.83
CA VAL A 103 5.56 2.30 -0.41
C VAL A 103 5.90 0.84 -0.08
N PRO A 104 5.13 -0.15 -0.58
CA PRO A 104 5.34 -1.55 -0.27
C PRO A 104 6.61 -2.07 -0.96
N LYS A 105 7.20 -3.11 -0.39
CA LYS A 105 8.30 -3.82 -1.01
C LYS A 105 7.75 -4.72 -2.12
N PRO A 106 8.32 -4.71 -3.35
CA PRO A 106 8.02 -5.70 -4.37
C PRO A 106 8.50 -7.10 -3.95
N ASP A 107 7.76 -8.14 -4.32
CA ASP A 107 8.10 -9.52 -3.95
C ASP A 107 9.34 -10.05 -4.68
N ASP A 108 9.58 -9.55 -5.90
CA ASP A 108 10.69 -9.95 -6.77
C ASP A 108 11.98 -9.13 -6.57
N VAL A 109 11.99 -8.19 -5.62
CA VAL A 109 13.17 -7.41 -5.26
C VAL A 109 13.70 -7.86 -3.90
N THR A 110 14.95 -8.32 -3.88
CA THR A 110 15.67 -8.62 -2.64
C THR A 110 16.28 -7.34 -2.08
N CYS A 111 15.85 -6.97 -0.88
CA CYS A 111 16.44 -5.87 -0.14
C CYS A 111 17.14 -6.43 1.07
N ASP A 112 18.42 -6.13 1.23
CA ASP A 112 19.15 -6.51 2.43
C ASP A 112 18.61 -5.73 3.62
N ALA A 113 18.08 -6.45 4.60
CA ALA A 113 17.49 -5.86 5.80
C ALA A 113 18.50 -5.04 6.64
N ASN A 114 19.80 -5.27 6.41
CA ASN A 114 20.91 -4.63 7.12
C ASN A 114 21.68 -3.61 6.26
N ALA A 115 21.32 -3.45 4.98
CA ALA A 115 22.00 -2.47 4.14
C ALA A 115 21.45 -1.07 4.47
N SER A 116 22.34 -0.16 4.80
CA SER A 116 22.07 1.28 4.83
C SER A 116 21.67 1.83 3.44
N THR A 117 21.62 0.97 2.44
CA THR A 117 21.27 1.29 1.06
C THR A 117 19.76 1.26 0.89
N GLU A 118 19.22 2.35 0.39
CA GLU A 118 17.80 2.49 0.10
C GLU A 118 17.32 1.39 -0.87
N CYS A 119 16.32 0.61 -0.47
CA CYS A 119 15.76 -0.42 -1.31
C CYS A 119 14.96 0.20 -2.46
N SER A 120 15.50 0.12 -3.67
CA SER A 120 14.89 0.66 -4.88
C SER A 120 13.80 -0.28 -5.41
N LEU A 121 12.78 0.29 -6.06
CA LEU A 121 11.76 -0.47 -6.80
C LEU A 121 12.21 -0.83 -8.22
N ALA A 122 13.37 -0.33 -8.68
CA ALA A 122 13.88 -0.58 -10.02
C ALA A 122 14.12 -2.09 -10.24
N GLY A 123 13.73 -2.58 -11.42
CA GLY A 123 13.82 -3.98 -11.79
C GLY A 123 12.63 -4.85 -11.37
N ALA A 124 11.74 -4.35 -10.53
CA ALA A 124 10.52 -5.06 -10.14
C ALA A 124 9.55 -5.23 -11.32
N ASP A 125 8.78 -6.31 -11.32
CA ASP A 125 7.70 -6.55 -12.28
C ASP A 125 6.54 -5.59 -12.02
N TRP A 126 6.20 -4.79 -13.04
CA TRP A 126 5.16 -3.78 -12.88
C TRP A 126 3.77 -4.38 -12.68
N ALA A 127 3.42 -5.44 -13.40
CA ALA A 127 2.06 -5.99 -13.34
C ALA A 127 1.73 -6.54 -11.95
N THR A 128 2.68 -7.25 -11.36
CA THR A 128 2.56 -7.78 -9.99
C THR A 128 2.52 -6.63 -8.98
N TYR A 129 3.40 -5.65 -9.13
CA TYR A 129 3.47 -4.52 -8.21
C TYR A 129 2.24 -3.61 -8.31
N GLU A 130 1.70 -3.39 -9.51
CA GLU A 130 0.46 -2.64 -9.72
C GLU A 130 -0.72 -3.27 -8.96
N SER A 131 -0.82 -4.60 -8.99
CA SER A 131 -1.87 -5.32 -8.26
C SER A 131 -1.77 -5.09 -6.74
N THR A 132 -0.54 -5.05 -6.21
CA THR A 132 -0.27 -4.74 -4.80
C THR A 132 -0.66 -3.31 -4.45
N LEU A 133 -0.33 -2.33 -5.30
CA LEU A 133 -0.74 -0.94 -5.09
C LEU A 133 -2.26 -0.78 -5.09
N LYS A 134 -2.95 -1.45 -6.01
CA LYS A 134 -4.42 -1.47 -6.08
C LYS A 134 -5.04 -2.09 -4.83
N ALA A 135 -4.52 -3.21 -4.36
CA ALA A 135 -5.00 -3.88 -3.15
C ALA A 135 -4.84 -3.01 -1.89
N LEU A 136 -3.78 -2.21 -1.82
CA LEU A 136 -3.51 -1.29 -0.72
C LEU A 136 -4.19 0.08 -0.87
N GLY A 137 -4.84 0.35 -2.01
CA GLY A 137 -5.49 1.62 -2.30
C GLY A 137 -4.50 2.79 -2.41
N ILE A 138 -3.26 2.52 -2.84
CA ILE A 138 -2.22 3.54 -3.01
C ILE A 138 -2.41 4.21 -4.36
N PRO A 139 -2.59 5.54 -4.43
CA PRO A 139 -2.71 6.25 -5.70
C PRO A 139 -1.37 6.27 -6.43
N TYR A 140 -1.43 5.99 -7.73
CA TYR A 140 -0.23 5.98 -8.57
C TYR A 140 -0.50 6.51 -9.98
N LYS A 141 0.57 6.96 -10.65
CA LYS A 141 0.63 7.28 -12.08
C LYS A 141 1.72 6.47 -12.75
N THR A 142 1.44 5.99 -13.96
CA THR A 142 2.39 5.21 -14.75
C THR A 142 2.80 5.99 -15.98
N HIS A 143 4.11 6.06 -16.22
CA HIS A 143 4.71 6.52 -17.47
C HIS A 143 5.48 5.35 -18.10
N LYS A 144 5.46 5.25 -19.41
CA LYS A 144 6.20 4.20 -20.12
C LYS A 144 7.30 4.83 -20.96
N GLU A 145 8.54 4.37 -20.75
CA GLU A 145 9.73 4.85 -21.45
C GLU A 145 10.52 3.67 -22.03
N TYR A 146 11.28 3.90 -23.09
CA TYR A 146 12.22 2.91 -23.59
C TYR A 146 13.45 2.87 -22.69
N SER A 147 14.03 1.69 -22.52
CA SER A 147 15.25 1.50 -21.73
C SER A 147 16.06 0.37 -22.34
N ASP A 148 17.36 0.60 -22.49
CA ASP A 148 18.30 -0.40 -22.96
C ASP A 148 18.76 -1.32 -21.80
N ASP A 149 18.66 -0.82 -20.56
CA ASP A 149 19.15 -1.52 -19.37
C ASP A 149 18.06 -2.31 -18.65
N VAL A 150 16.79 -1.93 -18.83
CA VAL A 150 15.66 -2.50 -18.10
C VAL A 150 14.71 -3.20 -19.06
N ALA A 151 14.46 -4.48 -18.83
CA ALA A 151 13.57 -5.30 -19.65
C ALA A 151 12.15 -4.73 -19.69
N GLU A 152 11.41 -5.02 -20.76
CA GLU A 152 10.02 -4.62 -20.91
C GLU A 152 9.15 -5.09 -19.75
N GLY A 153 8.23 -4.22 -19.29
CA GLY A 153 7.31 -4.50 -18.20
C GLY A 153 7.90 -4.32 -16.80
N LYS A 154 9.20 -4.00 -16.70
CA LYS A 154 9.84 -3.77 -15.42
C LYS A 154 9.93 -2.28 -15.06
N ILE A 155 10.02 -1.99 -13.78
CA ILE A 155 10.11 -0.62 -13.25
C ILE A 155 11.52 -0.08 -13.52
N ILE A 156 11.61 1.06 -14.20
CA ILE A 156 12.85 1.82 -14.39
C ILE A 156 13.14 2.66 -13.15
N SER A 157 12.14 3.42 -12.73
CA SER A 157 12.26 4.33 -11.58
C SER A 157 10.91 4.61 -10.94
N SER A 158 10.97 5.12 -9.72
CA SER A 158 9.78 5.56 -8.99
C SER A 158 10.05 6.84 -8.25
N SER A 159 9.02 7.68 -8.12
CA SER A 159 9.12 8.96 -7.43
C SER A 159 7.80 9.35 -6.76
N VAL A 160 7.92 10.13 -5.68
CA VAL A 160 6.81 10.84 -5.05
C VAL A 160 7.17 12.31 -5.04
N ASN A 161 6.33 13.14 -5.64
CA ASN A 161 6.59 14.59 -5.72
C ASN A 161 7.97 14.94 -6.32
N LYS A 162 8.40 14.23 -7.38
CA LYS A 162 9.71 14.35 -8.05
C LYS A 162 10.92 13.90 -7.22
N THR A 163 10.71 13.43 -5.99
CA THR A 163 11.76 12.84 -5.16
C THR A 163 11.76 11.32 -5.38
N LYS A 164 12.94 10.72 -5.55
CA LYS A 164 13.08 9.27 -5.70
C LYS A 164 12.33 8.55 -4.58
N ALA A 165 11.44 7.64 -4.94
CA ALA A 165 10.73 6.79 -4.01
C ALA A 165 11.45 5.45 -3.88
N VAL A 166 11.57 4.99 -2.64
CA VAL A 166 12.15 3.71 -2.25
C VAL A 166 11.13 2.97 -1.37
N VAL A 167 11.39 1.71 -1.08
CA VAL A 167 10.57 0.94 -0.13
C VAL A 167 10.47 1.71 1.19
N ASN A 168 9.28 1.73 1.79
CA ASN A 168 8.93 2.50 2.99
C ASN A 168 8.90 4.03 2.82
N SER A 169 9.10 4.58 1.62
CA SER A 169 8.82 6.00 1.37
C SER A 169 7.37 6.33 1.71
N ARG A 170 7.15 7.52 2.27
CA ARG A 170 5.82 7.97 2.68
C ARG A 170 5.13 8.74 1.57
N ILE A 171 3.87 8.38 1.31
CA ILE A 171 2.98 9.05 0.36
C ILE A 171 1.88 9.72 1.18
N SER A 172 1.87 11.04 1.26
CA SER A 172 0.92 11.77 2.09
C SER A 172 -0.49 11.70 1.52
N LYS A 173 -1.44 11.22 2.34
CA LYS A 173 -2.87 11.20 2.02
C LYS A 173 -3.45 12.61 1.96
N ARG A 174 -3.00 13.46 2.87
CA ARG A 174 -3.51 14.84 3.00
C ARG A 174 -3.06 15.76 1.88
N ALA A 175 -1.85 15.53 1.36
CA ALA A 175 -1.31 16.28 0.23
C ALA A 175 -1.72 15.70 -1.12
N ASN A 176 -2.61 14.68 -1.15
CA ASN A 176 -3.03 13.97 -2.35
C ASN A 176 -1.84 13.55 -3.22
N GLN A 177 -0.76 13.09 -2.58
CA GLN A 177 0.43 12.64 -3.28
C GLN A 177 0.16 11.31 -3.95
N GLU A 178 0.80 11.10 -5.10
CA GLU A 178 0.74 9.88 -5.89
C GLU A 178 2.14 9.33 -6.11
N LEU A 179 2.24 8.00 -6.20
CA LEU A 179 3.45 7.32 -6.61
C LEU A 179 3.54 7.40 -8.14
N THR A 180 4.55 8.06 -8.67
CA THR A 180 4.86 8.05 -10.11
C THR A 180 5.83 6.91 -10.39
N VAL A 181 5.46 6.01 -11.31
CA VAL A 181 6.26 4.85 -11.69
C VAL A 181 6.57 4.93 -13.17
N VAL A 182 7.85 4.82 -13.52
CA VAL A 182 8.31 4.73 -14.90
C VAL A 182 8.55 3.25 -15.22
N VAL A 183 7.86 2.75 -16.24
CA VAL A 183 7.90 1.35 -16.66
C VAL A 183 8.58 1.23 -18.02
N SER A 184 9.46 0.25 -18.16
CA SER A 184 10.18 0.00 -19.40
C SER A 184 9.26 -0.54 -20.50
N LYS A 185 9.44 -0.01 -21.70
CA LYS A 185 8.94 -0.57 -22.97
C LYS A 185 9.95 -1.52 -23.61
N GLY A 186 11.04 -1.83 -22.91
CA GLY A 186 12.19 -2.51 -23.50
C GLY A 186 13.04 -1.61 -24.38
N VAL A 187 13.89 -2.25 -25.15
CA VAL A 187 14.80 -1.58 -26.10
C VAL A 187 14.01 -0.96 -27.25
N ARG A 188 14.36 0.26 -27.62
CA ARG A 188 13.78 0.91 -28.79
C ARG A 188 14.30 0.24 -30.07
N MET A 189 13.44 -0.48 -30.75
CA MET A 189 13.77 -1.10 -32.03
C MET A 189 13.33 -0.21 -33.19
N ALA A 190 14.22 -0.08 -34.20
CA ALA A 190 13.93 0.57 -35.46
C ALA A 190 14.22 -0.41 -36.59
N THR A 191 13.38 -0.41 -37.62
CA THR A 191 13.55 -1.28 -38.78
C THR A 191 14.18 -0.50 -39.92
N ILE A 192 15.28 -1.01 -40.47
CA ILE A 192 15.92 -0.41 -41.64
C ILE A 192 14.98 -0.57 -42.84
N PRO A 193 14.66 0.51 -43.59
CA PRO A 193 13.87 0.42 -44.79
C PRO A 193 14.49 -0.54 -45.82
N LYS A 194 13.70 -1.45 -46.38
CA LYS A 194 14.19 -2.54 -47.27
C LYS A 194 14.88 -2.05 -48.53
N ASP A 195 14.47 -0.91 -49.03
CA ASP A 195 14.90 -0.31 -50.28
C ASP A 195 15.98 0.77 -50.09
N ILE A 196 16.59 0.87 -48.92
CA ILE A 196 17.61 1.89 -48.61
C ILE A 196 18.89 1.71 -49.40
N LEU A 197 19.19 0.49 -49.86
CA LEU A 197 20.36 0.17 -50.67
C LEU A 197 20.10 0.32 -52.17
N ASP A 198 18.86 0.52 -52.59
CA ASP A 198 18.52 0.75 -54.01
C ASP A 198 18.62 2.25 -54.33
N ALA A 199 19.66 2.64 -55.04
CA ALA A 199 19.91 4.04 -55.44
C ALA A 199 18.77 4.67 -56.27
N ASN A 200 17.88 3.86 -56.85
CA ASN A 200 16.75 4.34 -57.65
C ASN A 200 15.49 4.55 -56.75
N SER A 201 15.46 3.99 -55.57
CA SER A 201 14.35 4.15 -54.65
C SER A 201 14.33 5.55 -54.01
N ALA A 202 13.20 5.93 -53.47
CA ALA A 202 13.08 7.19 -52.72
C ALA A 202 13.95 7.19 -51.46
N ASN A 203 14.04 6.04 -50.76
CA ASN A 203 14.83 5.90 -49.52
C ASN A 203 16.34 5.76 -49.82
N GLY A 204 16.73 5.16 -50.96
CA GLY A 204 18.12 5.06 -51.36
C GLY A 204 18.71 6.36 -51.93
N LYS A 205 17.87 7.29 -52.42
CA LYS A 205 18.31 8.63 -52.85
C LYS A 205 18.64 9.54 -51.65
N ASP A 206 17.99 9.31 -50.52
CA ASP A 206 18.24 10.06 -49.27
C ASP A 206 18.22 9.09 -48.08
N PRO A 207 19.27 8.28 -47.93
CA PRO A 207 19.30 7.21 -46.91
C PRO A 207 19.35 7.76 -45.49
N LEU A 208 19.99 8.92 -45.26
CA LEU A 208 20.05 9.53 -43.95
C LEU A 208 18.68 9.95 -43.46
N ASN A 209 17.89 10.58 -44.32
CA ASN A 209 16.54 11.01 -43.96
C ASN A 209 15.59 9.80 -43.78
N ALA A 210 15.75 8.77 -44.64
CA ALA A 210 15.01 7.52 -44.50
C ALA A 210 15.28 6.81 -43.16
N LEU A 211 16.54 6.72 -42.74
CA LEU A 211 16.92 6.17 -41.43
C LEU A 211 16.40 7.01 -40.29
N LYS A 212 16.50 8.34 -40.35
CA LYS A 212 15.92 9.22 -39.32
C LYS A 212 14.41 9.03 -39.20
N LYS A 213 13.68 8.97 -40.29
CA LYS A 213 12.24 8.68 -40.30
C LYS A 213 11.91 7.30 -39.73
N ALA A 214 12.78 6.32 -39.91
CA ALA A 214 12.66 4.97 -39.35
C ALA A 214 13.00 4.91 -37.87
N GLY A 215 13.47 6.02 -37.26
CA GLY A 215 13.73 6.11 -35.82
C GLY A 215 15.19 5.95 -35.40
N PHE A 216 16.12 6.04 -36.35
CA PHE A 216 17.56 6.05 -36.06
C PHE A 216 18.03 7.48 -35.83
N ASP A 217 18.23 7.87 -34.54
CA ASP A 217 18.54 9.26 -34.18
C ASP A 217 20.03 9.61 -34.37
N ASN A 218 20.93 8.62 -34.31
CA ASN A 218 22.40 8.83 -34.34
C ASN A 218 23.05 8.27 -35.64
N VAL A 219 22.49 8.63 -36.78
CA VAL A 219 23.09 8.22 -38.08
C VAL A 219 24.12 9.25 -38.50
N LYS A 220 25.36 8.81 -38.69
CA LYS A 220 26.46 9.61 -39.27
C LYS A 220 26.76 9.10 -40.68
N HIS A 221 27.16 10.01 -41.55
CA HIS A 221 27.70 9.72 -42.86
C HIS A 221 29.21 9.90 -42.77
N ASP A 222 29.97 8.83 -43.05
CA ASP A 222 31.40 8.90 -43.20
C ASP A 222 31.66 8.94 -44.72
N GLU A 223 32.29 10.01 -45.17
CA GLU A 223 32.75 10.21 -46.56
C GLU A 223 34.10 9.51 -46.81
#